data_036a186dc2cec05b7a011e1b32c72d51
#
_entry.id   036a186dc2cec05b7a011e1b32c72d51
#
_cell.length_a   1.000
_cell.length_b   1.000
_cell.length_c   1.000
_cell.angle_alpha   90.00
_cell.angle_beta   90.00
_cell.angle_gamma   90.00
#
_symmetry.space_group_name_H-M   'P 1'
#
loop_
_entity.id
_entity.type
_entity.pdbx_description
1 polymer ?
#
loop_
_entity_poly.entity_id
_entity_poly.type
_entity_poly.pdbx_seq_one_letter_code
_entity_poly.pdbx_strand_id
1 'polypeptide(L)'
;VQRTNRLDENEYFANLLPLSSKKGIPLIATNDVLFSEEEDFDIHETKVCINTGKTLNDPNREKLFSKEQYFKSSAEMEDLFDGFDELISNTIEISKKCNVSIHTKNYFLPEYPVPKEHDFDSFLVDLSSKRLDVYINKFDDTKTTIYLDRLKYELDQIKTMGFSSYFLIVYDFIQWSKD
;
A
#
# COMPACT_ATOMS: atom_id res chain seq x y z
N VAL A 1 -6.33 -19.80 -12.65
CA VAL A 1 -7.73 -20.00 -13.05
C VAL A 1 -8.62 -19.94 -11.82
N GLN A 2 -9.78 -19.32 -11.94
CA GLN A 2 -10.77 -19.17 -10.87
C GLN A 2 -12.10 -19.77 -11.30
N ARG A 3 -12.88 -20.21 -10.31
CA ARG A 3 -14.27 -20.66 -10.46
C ARG A 3 -15.10 -20.03 -9.35
N THR A 4 -15.47 -18.79 -9.52
CA THR A 4 -16.24 -17.98 -8.56
C THR A 4 -17.68 -17.74 -8.99
N ASN A 5 -18.13 -18.50 -9.98
CA ASN A 5 -19.49 -18.43 -10.55
C ASN A 5 -19.82 -17.05 -11.18
N ARG A 6 -18.80 -16.36 -11.71
CA ARG A 6 -18.97 -15.12 -12.45
C ARG A 6 -19.24 -15.39 -13.93
N LEU A 7 -19.87 -14.44 -14.59
CA LEU A 7 -20.08 -14.50 -16.02
C LEU A 7 -18.75 -14.68 -16.76
N ASP A 8 -18.78 -15.49 -17.81
CA ASP A 8 -17.66 -15.71 -18.75
C ASP A 8 -16.48 -16.57 -18.21
N GLU A 9 -16.46 -16.97 -16.94
CA GLU A 9 -15.36 -17.78 -16.38
C GLU A 9 -15.15 -19.12 -17.11
N ASN A 10 -16.22 -19.78 -17.48
CA ASN A 10 -16.15 -21.05 -18.21
C ASN A 10 -15.57 -20.89 -19.61
N GLU A 11 -15.97 -19.83 -20.34
CA GLU A 11 -15.42 -19.51 -21.66
C GLU A 11 -13.95 -19.11 -21.54
N TYR A 12 -13.63 -18.27 -20.56
CA TYR A 12 -12.24 -17.87 -20.27
C TYR A 12 -11.36 -19.08 -19.99
N PHE A 13 -11.82 -20.02 -19.13
CA PHE A 13 -11.09 -21.24 -18.81
C PHE A 13 -10.89 -22.14 -20.04
N ALA A 14 -11.94 -22.34 -20.85
CA ALA A 14 -11.86 -23.14 -22.07
C ALA A 14 -10.84 -22.57 -23.06
N ASN A 15 -10.72 -21.24 -23.16
CA ASN A 15 -9.74 -20.56 -24.01
C ASN A 15 -8.31 -20.62 -23.44
N LEU A 16 -8.15 -20.64 -22.11
CA LEU A 16 -6.84 -20.74 -21.47
C LEU A 16 -6.17 -22.09 -21.63
N LEU A 17 -6.91 -23.19 -21.60
CA LEU A 17 -6.37 -24.54 -21.69
C LEU A 17 -5.50 -24.75 -22.95
N PRO A 18 -5.98 -24.48 -24.18
CA PRO A 18 -5.16 -24.64 -25.37
C PRO A 18 -4.01 -23.62 -25.43
N LEU A 19 -4.20 -22.41 -24.91
CA LEU A 19 -3.14 -21.41 -24.86
C LEU A 19 -2.00 -21.82 -23.93
N SER A 20 -2.34 -22.29 -22.74
CA SER A 20 -1.40 -22.86 -21.76
C SER A 20 -0.55 -23.95 -22.39
N SER A 21 -1.21 -24.96 -22.99
CA SER A 21 -0.54 -26.07 -23.67
C SER A 21 0.39 -25.58 -24.78
N LYS A 22 -0.10 -24.68 -25.66
CA LYS A 22 0.69 -24.12 -26.77
C LYS A 22 1.90 -23.35 -26.32
N LYS A 23 1.82 -22.65 -25.18
CA LYS A 23 2.89 -21.79 -24.66
C LYS A 23 3.77 -22.49 -23.64
N GLY A 24 3.41 -23.69 -23.16
CA GLY A 24 4.10 -24.39 -22.07
C GLY A 24 4.04 -23.63 -20.74
N ILE A 25 2.94 -22.90 -20.47
CA ILE A 25 2.73 -22.15 -19.23
C ILE A 25 1.77 -22.93 -18.36
N PRO A 26 2.21 -23.48 -17.22
CA PRO A 26 1.34 -24.23 -16.32
C PRO A 26 0.24 -23.30 -15.73
N LEU A 27 -0.97 -23.85 -15.63
CA LEU A 27 -2.09 -23.18 -14.97
C LEU A 27 -2.11 -23.55 -13.49
N ILE A 28 -2.64 -22.65 -12.68
CA ILE A 28 -2.89 -22.85 -11.25
C ILE A 28 -4.36 -22.59 -10.93
N ALA A 29 -4.92 -23.37 -10.00
CA ALA A 29 -6.23 -23.12 -9.42
C ALA A 29 -6.09 -22.08 -8.30
N THR A 30 -6.89 -21.03 -8.35
CA THR A 30 -6.94 -20.01 -7.31
C THR A 30 -8.37 -19.64 -6.99
N ASN A 31 -8.60 -19.04 -5.82
CA ASN A 31 -9.86 -18.40 -5.49
C ASN A 31 -9.61 -16.91 -5.20
N ASP A 32 -10.55 -16.07 -5.58
CA ASP A 32 -10.54 -14.64 -5.29
C ASP A 32 -11.19 -14.41 -3.91
N VAL A 33 -10.42 -14.67 -2.85
CA VAL A 33 -10.94 -14.66 -1.47
C VAL A 33 -11.15 -13.24 -0.98
N LEU A 34 -12.38 -12.88 -0.64
CA LEU A 34 -12.79 -11.57 -0.15
C LEU A 34 -13.37 -11.59 1.28
N PHE A 35 -13.80 -12.74 1.74
CA PHE A 35 -14.39 -12.96 3.07
C PHE A 35 -14.12 -14.38 3.55
N SER A 36 -14.32 -14.64 4.85
CA SER A 36 -13.92 -15.90 5.48
C SER A 36 -14.89 -17.04 5.19
N GLU A 37 -16.18 -16.81 5.42
CA GLU A 37 -17.23 -17.82 5.29
C GLU A 37 -18.26 -17.39 4.24
N GLU A 38 -19.00 -18.34 3.64
CA GLU A 38 -20.00 -18.04 2.63
C GLU A 38 -21.06 -17.05 3.13
N GLU A 39 -21.45 -17.18 4.41
CA GLU A 39 -22.43 -16.34 5.08
C GLU A 39 -21.99 -14.87 5.22
N ASP A 40 -20.69 -14.58 5.14
CA ASP A 40 -20.15 -13.24 5.22
C ASP A 40 -20.38 -12.41 3.94
N PHE A 41 -20.93 -13.02 2.89
CA PHE A 41 -21.20 -12.34 1.63
C PHE A 41 -22.03 -11.06 1.78
N ASP A 42 -23.08 -11.09 2.59
CA ASP A 42 -23.95 -9.92 2.79
C ASP A 42 -23.22 -8.80 3.54
N ILE A 43 -22.29 -9.15 4.43
CA ILE A 43 -21.42 -8.18 5.12
C ILE A 43 -20.46 -7.54 4.10
N HIS A 44 -19.87 -8.35 3.22
CA HIS A 44 -19.01 -7.86 2.15
C HIS A 44 -19.76 -6.91 1.20
N GLU A 45 -20.93 -7.29 0.73
CA GLU A 45 -21.78 -6.45 -0.13
C GLU A 45 -22.15 -5.13 0.56
N THR A 46 -22.37 -5.15 1.87
CA THR A 46 -22.62 -3.93 2.66
C THR A 46 -21.39 -3.00 2.66
N LYS A 47 -20.17 -3.55 2.83
CA LYS A 47 -18.91 -2.79 2.74
C LYS A 47 -18.72 -2.17 1.35
N VAL A 48 -19.05 -2.92 0.30
CA VAL A 48 -19.00 -2.41 -1.09
C VAL A 48 -19.98 -1.25 -1.27
N CYS A 49 -21.19 -1.36 -0.75
CA CYS A 49 -22.18 -0.29 -0.79
C CYS A 49 -21.70 0.98 -0.08
N ILE A 50 -21.11 0.87 1.11
CA ILE A 50 -20.53 1.99 1.84
C ILE A 50 -19.44 2.68 1.02
N ASN A 51 -18.53 1.88 0.42
CA ASN A 51 -17.43 2.41 -0.38
C ASN A 51 -17.89 3.11 -1.67
N THR A 52 -18.96 2.62 -2.28
CA THR A 52 -19.51 3.16 -3.56
C THR A 52 -20.60 4.21 -3.37
N GLY A 53 -20.99 4.50 -2.13
CA GLY A 53 -22.11 5.43 -1.83
C GLY A 53 -23.47 4.91 -2.28
N LYS A 54 -23.65 3.58 -2.35
CA LYS A 54 -24.87 2.89 -2.75
C LYS A 54 -25.57 2.25 -1.57
N THR A 55 -26.76 1.72 -1.80
CA THR A 55 -27.49 0.87 -0.83
C THR A 55 -27.67 -0.53 -1.40
N LEU A 56 -27.89 -1.52 -0.53
CA LEU A 56 -28.11 -2.91 -0.96
C LEU A 56 -29.31 -3.05 -1.91
N ASN A 57 -30.33 -2.20 -1.75
CA ASN A 57 -31.55 -2.21 -2.54
C ASN A 57 -31.52 -1.29 -3.77
N ASP A 58 -30.39 -0.63 -4.05
CA ASP A 58 -30.25 0.22 -5.23
C ASP A 58 -30.30 -0.66 -6.51
N PRO A 59 -31.30 -0.45 -7.41
CA PRO A 59 -31.42 -1.24 -8.63
C PRO A 59 -30.29 -1.00 -9.63
N ASN A 60 -29.59 0.12 -9.49
CA ASN A 60 -28.45 0.49 -10.35
C ASN A 60 -27.09 0.08 -9.74
N ARG A 61 -27.11 -0.72 -8.67
CA ARG A 61 -25.89 -1.24 -8.06
C ARG A 61 -25.30 -2.36 -8.93
N GLU A 62 -24.05 -2.23 -9.27
CA GLU A 62 -23.30 -3.31 -9.91
C GLU A 62 -23.11 -4.47 -8.93
N LYS A 63 -23.41 -5.69 -9.36
CA LYS A 63 -23.22 -6.92 -8.61
C LYS A 63 -21.97 -7.63 -9.17
N LEU A 64 -20.81 -7.21 -8.69
CA LEU A 64 -19.51 -7.68 -9.20
C LEU A 64 -18.99 -8.93 -8.49
N PHE A 65 -19.58 -9.28 -7.35
CA PHE A 65 -19.10 -10.33 -6.47
C PHE A 65 -20.11 -11.46 -6.36
N SER A 66 -19.62 -12.63 -5.97
CA SER A 66 -20.44 -13.84 -5.75
C SER A 66 -20.20 -14.41 -4.37
N LYS A 67 -21.07 -15.28 -3.91
CA LYS A 67 -20.91 -16.02 -2.66
C LYS A 67 -19.72 -16.99 -2.67
N GLU A 68 -19.23 -17.34 -3.87
CA GLU A 68 -18.11 -18.28 -4.04
C GLU A 68 -16.74 -17.69 -3.66
N GLN A 69 -16.67 -16.41 -3.32
CA GLN A 69 -15.41 -15.72 -3.01
C GLN A 69 -15.04 -15.79 -1.52
N TYR A 70 -15.46 -16.84 -0.82
CA TYR A 70 -15.05 -17.15 0.55
C TYR A 70 -13.76 -17.98 0.60
N PHE A 71 -13.19 -18.13 1.78
CA PHE A 71 -11.97 -18.91 2.00
C PHE A 71 -12.28 -20.40 2.04
N LYS A 72 -12.28 -21.03 0.86
CA LYS A 72 -12.55 -22.45 0.68
C LYS A 72 -11.48 -23.34 1.31
N SER A 73 -11.90 -24.47 1.86
CA SER A 73 -11.00 -25.55 2.28
C SER A 73 -10.31 -26.22 1.09
N SER A 74 -9.25 -26.99 1.36
CA SER A 74 -8.57 -27.76 0.31
C SER A 74 -9.51 -28.75 -0.39
N ALA A 75 -10.39 -29.42 0.37
CA ALA A 75 -11.35 -30.36 -0.20
C ALA A 75 -12.35 -29.68 -1.14
N GLU A 76 -12.89 -28.53 -0.75
CA GLU A 76 -13.78 -27.74 -1.62
C GLU A 76 -13.08 -27.26 -2.89
N MET A 77 -11.80 -26.89 -2.80
CA MET A 77 -11.02 -26.52 -3.98
C MET A 77 -10.74 -27.71 -4.88
N GLU A 78 -10.45 -28.89 -4.33
CA GLU A 78 -10.29 -30.13 -5.08
C GLU A 78 -11.58 -30.52 -5.81
N ASP A 79 -12.71 -30.48 -5.12
CA ASP A 79 -14.02 -30.74 -5.72
C ASP A 79 -14.38 -29.74 -6.83
N LEU A 80 -14.09 -28.44 -6.59
CA LEU A 80 -14.34 -27.36 -7.55
C LEU A 80 -13.55 -27.52 -8.86
N PHE A 81 -12.36 -28.09 -8.77
CA PHE A 81 -11.45 -28.33 -9.90
C PHE A 81 -11.33 -29.82 -10.24
N ASP A 82 -12.36 -30.63 -9.92
CA ASP A 82 -12.39 -32.06 -10.27
C ASP A 82 -12.01 -32.29 -11.74
N GLY A 83 -11.15 -33.27 -11.98
CA GLY A 83 -10.55 -33.56 -13.29
C GLY A 83 -9.40 -32.62 -13.72
N PHE A 84 -8.97 -31.69 -12.86
CA PHE A 84 -7.86 -30.76 -13.11
C PHE A 84 -6.84 -30.76 -11.95
N ASP A 85 -6.50 -31.93 -11.43
CA ASP A 85 -5.60 -32.10 -10.26
C ASP A 85 -4.25 -31.41 -10.44
N GLU A 86 -3.79 -31.30 -11.69
CA GLU A 86 -2.54 -30.57 -11.99
C GLU A 86 -2.63 -29.10 -11.60
N LEU A 87 -3.79 -28.46 -11.75
CA LEU A 87 -3.97 -27.05 -11.39
C LEU A 87 -3.83 -26.83 -9.89
N ILE A 88 -4.31 -27.79 -9.09
CA ILE A 88 -4.18 -27.77 -7.63
C ILE A 88 -2.73 -28.01 -7.23
N SER A 89 -2.08 -29.04 -7.78
CA SER A 89 -0.68 -29.36 -7.45
C SER A 89 0.29 -28.22 -7.84
N ASN A 90 0.02 -27.51 -8.92
CA ASN A 90 0.82 -26.37 -9.36
C ASN A 90 0.81 -25.20 -8.37
N THR A 91 -0.18 -25.08 -7.50
CA THR A 91 -0.19 -24.07 -6.42
C THR A 91 0.97 -24.27 -5.45
N ILE A 92 1.26 -25.53 -5.13
CA ILE A 92 2.40 -25.93 -4.27
C ILE A 92 3.72 -25.62 -4.97
N GLU A 93 3.82 -25.88 -6.27
CA GLU A 93 5.04 -25.60 -7.05
C GLU A 93 5.33 -24.08 -7.14
N ILE A 94 4.31 -23.25 -7.29
CA ILE A 94 4.46 -21.79 -7.22
C ILE A 94 4.90 -21.36 -5.82
N SER A 95 4.29 -21.88 -4.76
CA SER A 95 4.66 -21.59 -3.38
C SER A 95 6.15 -21.86 -3.11
N LYS A 96 6.68 -22.99 -3.62
CA LYS A 96 8.11 -23.33 -3.48
C LYS A 96 9.03 -22.36 -4.23
N LYS A 97 8.56 -21.72 -5.30
CA LYS A 97 9.33 -20.75 -6.09
C LYS A 97 9.31 -19.35 -5.50
N CYS A 98 8.29 -19.02 -4.69
CA CYS A 98 8.11 -17.70 -4.10
C CYS A 98 8.87 -17.58 -2.78
N ASN A 99 10.14 -17.15 -2.83
CA ASN A 99 11.03 -16.97 -1.67
C ASN A 99 11.46 -15.51 -1.57
N VAL A 100 10.52 -14.63 -1.19
CA VAL A 100 10.80 -13.20 -1.04
C VAL A 100 10.76 -12.81 0.43
N SER A 101 11.82 -12.17 0.90
CA SER A 101 11.86 -11.56 2.23
C SER A 101 11.81 -10.04 2.09
N ILE A 102 10.82 -9.43 2.71
CA ILE A 102 10.69 -7.97 2.74
C ILE A 102 11.23 -7.45 4.08
N HIS A 103 12.30 -6.68 4.01
CA HIS A 103 12.89 -6.05 5.20
C HIS A 103 12.18 -4.72 5.48
N THR A 104 11.29 -4.72 6.48
CA THR A 104 10.46 -3.56 6.84
C THR A 104 11.07 -2.69 7.95
N LYS A 105 12.25 -3.07 8.49
CA LYS A 105 12.85 -2.41 9.64
C LYS A 105 13.78 -1.24 9.30
N ASN A 106 14.15 -1.09 8.04
CA ASN A 106 15.07 -0.03 7.61
C ASN A 106 14.31 1.03 6.82
N TYR A 107 14.48 2.28 7.21
CA TYR A 107 14.02 3.42 6.44
C TYR A 107 15.11 3.78 5.43
N PHE A 108 14.78 3.78 4.15
CA PHE A 108 15.67 4.21 3.07
C PHE A 108 15.20 5.59 2.62
N LEU A 109 15.76 6.63 3.24
CA LEU A 109 15.55 8.00 2.81
C LEU A 109 16.65 8.39 1.83
N PRO A 110 16.35 9.18 0.78
CA PRO A 110 17.37 9.77 -0.06
C PRO A 110 18.33 10.64 0.77
N GLU A 111 19.61 10.65 0.40
CA GLU A 111 20.56 11.55 1.02
C GLU A 111 20.37 12.97 0.46
N TYR A 112 20.05 13.93 1.32
CA TYR A 112 19.97 15.32 0.94
C TYR A 112 21.39 15.90 0.80
N PRO A 113 21.74 16.61 -0.29
CA PRO A 113 23.05 17.22 -0.42
C PRO A 113 23.23 18.38 0.56
N VAL A 114 24.09 18.18 1.57
CA VAL A 114 24.47 19.24 2.52
C VAL A 114 25.88 19.75 2.23
N PRO A 115 26.19 21.03 2.55
CA PRO A 115 27.55 21.56 2.49
C PRO A 115 28.52 20.72 3.32
N LYS A 116 29.81 20.66 2.93
CA LYS A 116 30.83 19.83 3.58
C LYS A 116 31.05 20.10 5.07
N GLU A 117 30.74 21.32 5.50
CA GLU A 117 30.90 21.78 6.88
C GLU A 117 29.71 21.36 7.79
N HIS A 118 28.65 20.77 7.22
CA HIS A 118 27.43 20.41 7.92
C HIS A 118 27.11 18.92 7.79
N ASP A 119 26.46 18.40 8.81
CA ASP A 119 25.61 17.22 8.73
C ASP A 119 24.14 17.65 8.55
N PHE A 120 23.22 16.71 8.41
CA PHE A 120 21.78 16.99 8.23
C PHE A 120 21.20 17.81 9.38
N ASP A 121 21.62 17.52 10.61
CA ASP A 121 21.12 18.17 11.82
C ASP A 121 21.56 19.62 11.88
N SER A 122 22.86 19.86 11.75
CA SER A 122 23.45 21.20 11.81
C SER A 122 23.00 22.09 10.65
N PHE A 123 22.81 21.49 9.46
CA PHE A 123 22.32 22.24 8.31
C PHE A 123 20.86 22.65 8.47
N LEU A 124 20.01 21.76 9.00
CA LEU A 124 18.61 22.07 9.30
C LEU A 124 18.50 23.19 10.34
N VAL A 125 19.33 23.12 11.40
CA VAL A 125 19.39 24.16 12.43
C VAL A 125 19.80 25.51 11.84
N ASP A 126 20.87 25.55 11.05
CA ASP A 126 21.38 26.80 10.41
C ASP A 126 20.32 27.40 9.49
N LEU A 127 19.71 26.58 8.62
CA LEU A 127 18.69 27.01 7.68
C LEU A 127 17.44 27.55 8.39
N SER A 128 16.98 26.84 9.42
CA SER A 128 15.79 27.24 10.17
C SER A 128 16.01 28.49 11.00
N SER A 129 17.19 28.65 11.62
CA SER A 129 17.56 29.84 12.39
C SER A 129 17.65 31.07 11.49
N LYS A 130 18.32 30.97 10.36
CA LYS A 130 18.40 32.08 9.38
C LYS A 130 17.03 32.53 8.87
N ARG A 131 16.10 31.57 8.69
CA ARG A 131 14.73 31.90 8.27
C ARG A 131 13.93 32.54 9.39
N LEU A 132 14.10 32.10 10.63
CA LEU A 132 13.43 32.69 11.78
C LEU A 132 13.91 34.13 12.02
N ASP A 133 15.20 34.42 11.87
CA ASP A 133 15.77 35.76 12.05
C ASP A 133 15.07 36.84 11.21
N VAL A 134 14.61 36.47 10.00
CA VAL A 134 13.83 37.37 9.13
C VAL A 134 12.48 37.73 9.74
N TYR A 135 11.89 36.86 10.57
CA TYR A 135 10.59 37.08 11.21
C TYR A 135 10.71 37.74 12.57
N ILE A 136 11.75 37.44 13.34
CA ILE A 136 11.96 37.93 14.72
C ILE A 136 12.02 39.49 14.77
N ASN A 137 12.63 40.11 13.76
CA ASN A 137 12.72 41.58 13.68
C ASN A 137 11.36 42.30 13.66
N LYS A 138 10.25 41.57 13.57
CA LYS A 138 8.88 42.11 13.60
C LYS A 138 8.19 41.95 14.95
N PHE A 139 8.85 41.32 15.92
CA PHE A 139 8.25 40.96 17.22
C PHE A 139 8.91 41.77 18.36
N ASP A 140 8.18 41.86 19.48
CA ASP A 140 8.74 42.31 20.75
C ASP A 140 9.64 41.22 21.38
N ASP A 141 10.45 41.60 22.36
CA ASP A 141 11.41 40.67 23.00
C ASP A 141 10.74 39.44 23.63
N THR A 142 9.53 39.58 24.15
CA THR A 142 8.80 38.46 24.78
C THR A 142 8.39 37.43 23.73
N LYS A 143 7.85 37.89 22.61
CA LYS A 143 7.48 36.98 21.50
C LYS A 143 8.71 36.37 20.87
N THR A 144 9.76 37.15 20.69
CA THR A 144 11.05 36.64 20.17
C THR A 144 11.55 35.47 20.99
N THR A 145 11.56 35.55 22.31
CA THR A 145 11.99 34.45 23.19
C THR A 145 11.13 33.22 23.01
N ILE A 146 9.79 33.39 22.97
CA ILE A 146 8.86 32.24 22.76
C ILE A 146 9.15 31.52 21.43
N TYR A 147 9.39 32.25 20.34
CA TYR A 147 9.68 31.63 19.05
C TYR A 147 11.04 30.93 19.00
N LEU A 148 12.08 31.49 19.64
CA LEU A 148 13.39 30.87 19.75
C LEU A 148 13.33 29.58 20.56
N ASP A 149 12.67 29.59 21.71
CA ASP A 149 12.49 28.38 22.55
C ASP A 149 11.70 27.30 21.82
N ARG A 150 10.67 27.70 21.09
CA ARG A 150 9.88 26.77 20.31
C ARG A 150 10.68 26.16 19.16
N LEU A 151 11.43 26.95 18.41
CA LEU A 151 12.30 26.46 17.33
C LEU A 151 13.29 25.43 17.88
N LYS A 152 13.95 25.76 18.98
CA LYS A 152 14.89 24.83 19.63
C LYS A 152 14.22 23.50 19.99
N TYR A 153 13.07 23.56 20.62
CA TYR A 153 12.31 22.36 21.00
C TYR A 153 11.97 21.49 19.79
N GLU A 154 11.44 22.09 18.71
CA GLU A 154 11.06 21.36 17.50
C GLU A 154 12.28 20.72 16.82
N LEU A 155 13.39 21.45 16.70
CA LEU A 155 14.61 20.93 16.10
C LEU A 155 15.21 19.77 16.93
N ASP A 156 15.16 19.85 18.26
CA ASP A 156 15.61 18.78 19.14
C ASP A 156 14.74 17.51 18.96
N GLN A 157 13.42 17.67 18.78
CA GLN A 157 12.53 16.52 18.49
C GLN A 157 12.85 15.89 17.14
N ILE A 158 12.97 16.69 16.08
CA ILE A 158 13.29 16.22 14.72
C ILE A 158 14.61 15.46 14.70
N LYS A 159 15.63 16.00 15.37
CA LYS A 159 16.96 15.40 15.52
C LYS A 159 16.88 14.06 16.28
N THR A 160 16.20 14.04 17.43
CA THR A 160 16.05 12.84 18.26
C THR A 160 15.36 11.71 17.49
N MET A 161 14.43 12.04 16.62
CA MET A 161 13.70 11.08 15.77
C MET A 161 14.48 10.69 14.50
N GLY A 162 15.61 11.35 14.18
CA GLY A 162 16.40 11.06 12.99
C GLY A 162 15.79 11.53 11.68
N PHE A 163 14.91 12.55 11.70
CA PHE A 163 14.18 13.01 10.52
C PHE A 163 14.74 14.29 9.88
N SER A 164 15.91 14.76 10.25
CA SER A 164 16.48 16.00 9.72
C SER A 164 16.62 15.98 8.18
N SER A 165 17.12 14.87 7.61
CA SER A 165 17.19 14.70 6.15
C SER A 165 15.82 14.77 5.48
N TYR A 166 14.80 14.16 6.07
CA TYR A 166 13.43 14.20 5.54
C TYR A 166 12.89 15.65 5.48
N PHE A 167 13.09 16.42 6.55
CA PHE A 167 12.67 17.83 6.57
C PHE A 167 13.40 18.69 5.53
N LEU A 168 14.69 18.42 5.29
CA LEU A 168 15.45 19.10 4.25
C LEU A 168 14.94 18.78 2.84
N ILE A 169 14.57 17.51 2.57
CA ILE A 169 13.96 17.09 1.31
C ILE A 169 12.61 17.78 1.09
N VAL A 170 11.75 17.81 2.11
CA VAL A 170 10.45 18.50 2.03
C VAL A 170 10.62 20.01 1.82
N TYR A 171 11.58 20.61 2.51
CA TYR A 171 11.94 22.03 2.30
C TYR A 171 12.31 22.32 0.85
N ASP A 172 13.15 21.47 0.26
CA ASP A 172 13.59 21.61 -1.14
C ASP A 172 12.41 21.57 -2.12
N PHE A 173 11.49 20.60 -1.97
CA PHE A 173 10.28 20.54 -2.79
C PHE A 173 9.42 21.78 -2.67
N ILE A 174 9.23 22.28 -1.45
CA ILE A 174 8.45 23.51 -1.22
C ILE A 174 9.14 24.72 -1.83
N GLN A 175 10.46 24.82 -1.71
CA GLN A 175 11.22 25.94 -2.26
C GLN A 175 11.17 25.93 -3.78
N TRP A 176 11.44 24.78 -4.41
CA TRP A 176 11.36 24.61 -5.85
C TRP A 176 9.97 24.96 -6.43
N SER A 177 8.90 24.64 -5.70
CA SER A 177 7.53 24.96 -6.15
C SER A 177 7.18 26.45 -6.07
N LYS A 178 7.98 27.29 -5.36
CA LYS A 178 7.77 28.73 -5.20
C LYS A 178 8.61 29.56 -6.15
N ASP A 179 9.68 28.99 -6.67
CA ASP A 179 10.59 29.62 -7.66
C ASP A 179 10.05 29.40 -9.08
#